data_9461d0bfb128b1ebebdb1a1f82e1911b
#
_entry.id   9461d0bfb128b1ebebdb1a1f82e1911b
#
_cell.length_a   1.000
_cell.length_b   1.000
_cell.length_c   1.000
_cell.angle_alpha   90.00
_cell.angle_beta   90.00
_cell.angle_gamma   90.00
#
_symmetry.space_group_name_H-M   'P 1'
#
loop_
_entity.id
_entity.type
_entity.pdbx_description
1 polymer ?
#
loop_
_entity_poly.entity_id
_entity_poly.type
_entity_poly.pdbx_seq_one_letter_code
_entity_poly.pdbx_strand_id
1 'polypeptide(L)'
;MRGIRNNGILLILFFSLTLSLTLTLIADIYSGDRKPIKPTPKDKCPVCGMFVAKYPDFLAEILFKDGSSAFFDGTKDMFKYYFNLKKYQPSKNSSDIDSIYVTDYYHLTLIDGLPAYYVLGSDIYGPMGRELIPFEKEADAKEFMKDHQGKSVLRLKEINDKAIKTLD
;
A
#
# COMPACT_ATOMS: atom_id res chain seq x y z
N MET A 1 10.88 30.32 -58.44
CA MET A 1 11.43 30.12 -57.09
C MET A 1 10.36 30.46 -56.08
N ARG A 2 9.64 29.49 -55.54
CA ARG A 2 8.74 29.63 -54.36
C ARG A 2 8.06 28.27 -54.12
N GLY A 3 8.25 27.68 -52.91
CA GLY A 3 7.34 26.66 -52.48
C GLY A 3 7.96 25.37 -51.87
N ILE A 4 8.98 25.46 -51.02
CA ILE A 4 9.45 24.28 -50.26
C ILE A 4 9.77 24.69 -48.79
N ARG A 5 8.88 25.45 -48.13
CA ARG A 5 9.17 25.81 -46.70
C ARG A 5 8.08 25.50 -45.71
N ASN A 6 6.88 25.12 -46.14
CA ASN A 6 5.76 24.90 -45.20
C ASN A 6 5.55 23.41 -44.80
N ASN A 7 6.02 22.46 -45.61
CA ASN A 7 5.75 21.04 -45.31
C ASN A 7 6.63 20.47 -44.18
N GLY A 8 7.82 21.05 -43.94
CA GLY A 8 8.71 20.59 -42.84
C GLY A 8 8.18 20.99 -41.48
N ILE A 9 7.62 22.20 -41.34
CA ILE A 9 7.08 22.70 -40.06
C ILE A 9 5.79 21.92 -39.70
N LEU A 10 4.97 21.62 -40.70
CA LEU A 10 3.74 20.83 -40.47
C LEU A 10 4.05 19.40 -40.04
N LEU A 11 5.08 18.76 -40.60
CA LEU A 11 5.56 17.40 -40.23
C LEU A 11 6.10 17.36 -38.81
N ILE A 12 6.87 18.38 -38.39
CA ILE A 12 7.43 18.48 -37.04
C ILE A 12 6.32 18.67 -36.01
N LEU A 13 5.29 19.49 -36.31
CA LEU A 13 4.14 19.70 -35.44
C LEU A 13 3.29 18.44 -35.28
N PHE A 14 3.09 17.67 -36.35
CA PHE A 14 2.38 16.39 -36.30
C PHE A 14 3.16 15.34 -35.49
N PHE A 15 4.49 15.28 -35.61
CA PHE A 15 5.32 14.32 -34.88
C PHE A 15 5.39 14.66 -33.38
N SER A 16 5.43 15.95 -33.02
CA SER A 16 5.41 16.37 -31.60
C SER A 16 4.05 16.14 -30.95
N LEU A 17 2.95 16.32 -31.68
CA LEU A 17 1.60 16.08 -31.15
C LEU A 17 1.31 14.59 -30.94
N THR A 18 1.78 13.72 -31.86
CA THR A 18 1.61 12.27 -31.71
C THR A 18 2.48 11.70 -30.58
N LEU A 19 3.70 12.22 -30.38
CA LEU A 19 4.60 11.79 -29.31
C LEU A 19 4.05 12.23 -27.93
N SER A 20 3.44 13.41 -27.81
CA SER A 20 2.81 13.87 -26.57
C SER A 20 1.56 13.05 -26.21
N LEU A 21 0.76 12.66 -27.22
CA LEU A 21 -0.45 11.85 -27.00
C LEU A 21 -0.14 10.41 -26.59
N THR A 22 0.96 9.82 -27.09
CA THR A 22 1.38 8.47 -26.71
C THR A 22 1.94 8.41 -25.29
N LEU A 23 2.57 9.49 -24.80
CA LEU A 23 3.14 9.52 -23.44
C LEU A 23 2.06 9.60 -22.36
N THR A 24 0.91 10.22 -22.63
CA THR A 24 -0.22 10.29 -21.69
C THR A 24 -0.96 8.95 -21.57
N LEU A 25 -0.98 8.14 -22.61
CA LEU A 25 -1.64 6.83 -22.61
C LEU A 25 -0.87 5.74 -21.85
N ILE A 26 0.44 5.94 -21.59
CA ILE A 26 1.26 4.96 -20.86
C ILE A 26 1.14 5.14 -19.34
N ALA A 27 0.75 6.32 -18.86
CA ALA A 27 0.62 6.59 -17.42
C ALA A 27 -0.56 5.84 -16.75
N ASP A 28 -1.62 5.54 -17.50
CA ASP A 28 -2.82 4.87 -16.98
C ASP A 28 -2.67 3.33 -16.83
N ILE A 29 -1.59 2.73 -17.34
CA ILE A 29 -1.41 1.26 -17.33
C ILE A 29 -0.78 0.76 -16.00
N TYR A 30 -0.27 1.68 -15.16
CA TYR A 30 0.45 1.33 -13.92
C TYR A 30 -0.32 1.58 -12.63
N SER A 31 -1.56 2.06 -12.68
CA SER A 31 -2.41 2.12 -11.50
C SER A 31 -3.11 0.77 -11.35
N GLY A 32 -2.69 -0.02 -10.39
CA GLY A 32 -3.41 -1.23 -9.96
C GLY A 32 -4.78 -0.82 -9.41
N ASP A 33 -5.77 -0.72 -10.30
CA ASP A 33 -7.12 -0.24 -9.98
C ASP A 33 -8.00 -1.36 -9.38
N ARG A 34 -7.37 -2.32 -8.70
CA ARG A 34 -8.12 -3.37 -8.01
C ARG A 34 -8.55 -2.87 -6.65
N LYS A 35 -9.85 -2.88 -6.42
CA LYS A 35 -10.43 -2.51 -5.12
C LYS A 35 -10.11 -3.56 -4.06
N PRO A 36 -10.01 -3.15 -2.78
CA PRO A 36 -9.82 -4.08 -1.68
C PRO A 36 -10.98 -5.08 -1.60
N ILE A 37 -10.68 -6.30 -1.20
CA ILE A 37 -11.65 -7.40 -1.06
C ILE A 37 -12.09 -7.45 0.40
N LYS A 38 -13.39 -7.60 0.63
CA LYS A 38 -13.89 -7.78 1.99
C LYS A 38 -13.63 -9.21 2.46
N PRO A 39 -12.94 -9.41 3.61
CA PRO A 39 -12.72 -10.75 4.14
C PRO A 39 -14.03 -11.40 4.58
N THR A 40 -14.10 -12.72 4.43
CA THR A 40 -15.19 -13.52 4.97
C THR A 40 -14.96 -13.84 6.45
N PRO A 41 -15.99 -14.28 7.22
CA PRO A 41 -15.80 -14.70 8.62
C PRO A 41 -14.83 -15.88 8.82
N LYS A 42 -14.46 -16.59 7.73
CA LYS A 42 -13.55 -17.75 7.76
C LYS A 42 -12.10 -17.40 7.46
N ASP A 43 -11.84 -16.19 6.95
CA ASP A 43 -10.50 -15.76 6.59
C ASP A 43 -9.65 -15.53 7.83
N LYS A 44 -8.45 -16.10 7.79
CA LYS A 44 -7.49 -16.05 8.89
C LYS A 44 -6.22 -15.30 8.46
N CYS A 45 -5.67 -14.56 9.40
CA CYS A 45 -4.33 -14.00 9.26
C CYS A 45 -3.30 -15.14 9.08
N PRO A 46 -2.50 -15.14 8.01
CA PRO A 46 -1.52 -16.21 7.76
C PRO A 46 -0.33 -16.19 8.72
N VAL A 47 -0.20 -15.15 9.55
CA VAL A 47 0.90 -14.98 10.50
C VAL A 47 0.51 -15.48 11.88
N CYS A 48 -0.64 -15.03 12.43
CA CYS A 48 -1.07 -15.33 13.80
C CYS A 48 -2.28 -16.30 13.87
N GLY A 49 -2.98 -16.55 12.75
CA GLY A 49 -4.13 -17.46 12.68
C GLY A 49 -5.46 -16.89 13.18
N MET A 50 -5.51 -15.62 13.57
CA MET A 50 -6.75 -14.96 14.02
C MET A 50 -7.74 -14.77 12.87
N PHE A 51 -9.05 -14.81 13.18
CA PHE A 51 -10.10 -14.49 12.20
C PHE A 51 -10.17 -12.99 11.97
N VAL A 52 -9.72 -12.53 10.82
CA VAL A 52 -9.51 -11.10 10.52
C VAL A 52 -10.80 -10.28 10.49
N ALA A 53 -11.93 -10.88 10.10
CA ALA A 53 -13.22 -10.21 10.08
C ALA A 53 -13.72 -9.72 11.46
N LYS A 54 -13.07 -10.15 12.55
CA LYS A 54 -13.34 -9.69 13.92
C LYS A 54 -12.67 -8.35 14.25
N TYR A 55 -11.74 -7.90 13.43
CA TYR A 55 -10.91 -6.72 13.69
C TYR A 55 -10.93 -5.76 12.49
N PRO A 56 -12.12 -5.27 12.09
CA PRO A 56 -12.26 -4.43 10.89
C PRO A 56 -11.45 -3.13 10.98
N ASP A 57 -11.27 -2.58 12.18
CA ASP A 57 -10.56 -1.32 12.42
C ASP A 57 -9.04 -1.44 12.23
N PHE A 58 -8.51 -2.66 12.20
CA PHE A 58 -7.09 -2.97 11.98
C PHE A 58 -6.84 -3.78 10.71
N LEU A 59 -7.89 -4.03 9.91
CA LEU A 59 -7.80 -4.84 8.71
C LEU A 59 -6.69 -4.33 7.78
N ALA A 60 -5.84 -5.26 7.34
CA ALA A 60 -4.91 -5.03 6.24
C ALA A 60 -5.01 -6.16 5.21
N GLU A 61 -4.68 -5.85 3.94
CA GLU A 61 -4.76 -6.78 2.82
C GLU A 61 -3.54 -6.63 1.92
N ILE A 62 -2.99 -7.76 1.47
CA ILE A 62 -2.09 -7.83 0.31
C ILE A 62 -2.84 -8.54 -0.81
N LEU A 63 -3.08 -7.85 -1.90
CA LEU A 63 -3.68 -8.37 -3.11
C LEU A 63 -2.60 -8.74 -4.11
N PHE A 64 -2.67 -9.94 -4.68
CA PHE A 64 -1.73 -10.43 -5.67
C PHE A 64 -2.27 -10.29 -7.09
N LYS A 65 -1.36 -10.22 -8.07
CA LYS A 65 -1.68 -10.09 -9.50
C LYS A 65 -2.57 -11.18 -10.07
N ASP A 66 -2.55 -12.36 -9.47
CA ASP A 66 -3.44 -13.47 -9.84
C ASP A 66 -4.84 -13.38 -9.22
N GLY A 67 -5.12 -12.31 -8.45
CA GLY A 67 -6.41 -12.06 -7.81
C GLY A 67 -6.57 -12.73 -6.44
N SER A 68 -5.58 -13.49 -5.97
CA SER A 68 -5.59 -14.00 -4.59
C SER A 68 -5.26 -12.90 -3.58
N SER A 69 -5.79 -13.01 -2.36
CA SER A 69 -5.54 -12.07 -1.26
C SER A 69 -5.00 -12.77 -0.02
N ALA A 70 -4.21 -12.03 0.76
CA ALA A 70 -3.88 -12.36 2.13
C ALA A 70 -4.40 -11.25 3.05
N PHE A 71 -5.18 -11.62 4.07
CA PHE A 71 -5.78 -10.70 5.01
C PHE A 71 -5.09 -10.78 6.37
N PHE A 72 -5.02 -9.65 7.06
CA PHE A 72 -4.32 -9.51 8.35
C PHE A 72 -5.20 -8.74 9.33
N ASP A 73 -5.11 -9.11 10.59
CA ASP A 73 -5.77 -8.45 11.72
C ASP A 73 -4.98 -7.23 12.25
N GLY A 74 -3.88 -6.86 11.58
CA GLY A 74 -3.08 -5.68 11.86
C GLY A 74 -1.93 -5.50 10.87
N THR A 75 -1.45 -4.29 10.75
CA THR A 75 -0.35 -3.93 9.84
C THR A 75 0.98 -4.56 10.26
N LYS A 76 1.21 -4.78 11.57
CA LYS A 76 2.40 -5.49 12.04
C LYS A 76 2.53 -6.87 11.41
N ASP A 77 1.47 -7.66 11.44
CA ASP A 77 1.47 -9.01 10.86
C ASP A 77 1.52 -8.95 9.33
N MET A 78 0.87 -7.97 8.71
CA MET A 78 1.02 -7.72 7.27
C MET A 78 2.49 -7.48 6.90
N PHE A 79 3.23 -6.66 7.64
CA PHE A 79 4.65 -6.42 7.36
C PHE A 79 5.54 -7.62 7.70
N LYS A 80 5.22 -8.40 8.75
CA LYS A 80 5.90 -9.69 8.99
C LYS A 80 5.77 -10.62 7.79
N TYR A 81 4.58 -10.70 7.23
CA TYR A 81 4.32 -11.49 6.02
C TYR A 81 5.05 -10.92 4.81
N TYR A 82 4.96 -9.61 4.57
CA TYR A 82 5.58 -8.91 3.44
C TYR A 82 7.10 -9.12 3.37
N PHE A 83 7.80 -8.98 4.51
CA PHE A 83 9.25 -9.17 4.56
C PHE A 83 9.67 -10.65 4.55
N ASN A 84 8.78 -11.57 4.89
CA ASN A 84 9.06 -13.00 4.97
C ASN A 84 8.13 -13.82 4.06
N LEU A 85 7.85 -13.32 2.87
CA LEU A 85 6.87 -13.89 1.93
C LEU A 85 7.17 -15.36 1.64
N LYS A 86 8.43 -15.75 1.48
CA LYS A 86 8.85 -17.14 1.26
C LYS A 86 8.51 -18.09 2.40
N LYS A 87 8.43 -17.58 3.62
CA LYS A 87 8.02 -18.36 4.80
C LYS A 87 6.52 -18.63 4.81
N TYR A 88 5.71 -17.63 4.50
CA TYR A 88 4.26 -17.69 4.65
C TYR A 88 3.55 -18.11 3.35
N GLN A 89 4.12 -17.77 2.19
CA GLN A 89 3.58 -18.04 0.86
C GLN A 89 4.72 -18.40 -0.12
N PRO A 90 5.29 -19.61 -0.04
CA PRO A 90 6.48 -20.01 -0.82
C PRO A 90 6.34 -19.87 -2.34
N SER A 91 5.11 -19.97 -2.85
CA SER A 91 4.79 -19.85 -4.28
C SER A 91 4.79 -18.41 -4.80
N LYS A 92 4.88 -17.40 -3.92
CA LYS A 92 4.84 -15.98 -4.26
C LYS A 92 6.17 -15.30 -4.01
N ASN A 93 6.35 -14.16 -4.65
CA ASN A 93 7.44 -13.22 -4.40
C ASN A 93 6.92 -11.76 -4.41
N SER A 94 7.74 -10.80 -4.06
CA SER A 94 7.33 -9.40 -3.96
C SER A 94 6.83 -8.81 -5.28
N SER A 95 7.30 -9.29 -6.43
CA SER A 95 6.84 -8.82 -7.75
C SER A 95 5.43 -9.33 -8.11
N ASP A 96 4.89 -10.32 -7.37
CA ASP A 96 3.54 -10.82 -7.56
C ASP A 96 2.49 -9.99 -6.80
N ILE A 97 2.94 -9.07 -5.91
CA ILE A 97 2.06 -8.14 -5.20
C ILE A 97 1.53 -7.11 -6.20
N ASP A 98 0.22 -6.92 -6.19
CA ASP A 98 -0.49 -5.93 -7.00
C ASP A 98 -0.76 -4.67 -6.18
N SER A 99 -1.39 -4.83 -5.02
CA SER A 99 -1.81 -3.72 -4.15
C SER A 99 -1.69 -4.11 -2.68
N ILE A 100 -1.52 -3.11 -1.83
CA ILE A 100 -1.55 -3.24 -0.37
C ILE A 100 -2.61 -2.28 0.15
N TYR A 101 -3.51 -2.76 0.99
CA TYR A 101 -4.51 -1.94 1.65
C TYR A 101 -4.36 -2.02 3.16
N VAL A 102 -4.58 -0.90 3.84
CA VAL A 102 -4.56 -0.80 5.30
C VAL A 102 -5.70 0.08 5.78
N THR A 103 -6.22 -0.14 6.97
CA THR A 103 -7.28 0.71 7.52
C THR A 103 -6.69 1.98 8.11
N ASP A 104 -7.07 3.15 7.58
CA ASP A 104 -6.78 4.45 8.19
C ASP A 104 -7.38 4.51 9.59
N TYR A 105 -6.57 4.85 10.58
CA TYR A 105 -6.97 4.77 11.99
C TYR A 105 -8.07 5.75 12.38
N TYR A 106 -8.05 6.97 11.83
CA TYR A 106 -9.05 7.98 12.16
C TYR A 106 -10.35 7.82 11.37
N HIS A 107 -10.25 7.41 10.09
CA HIS A 107 -11.40 7.34 9.20
C HIS A 107 -12.04 5.95 9.14
N LEU A 108 -11.37 4.91 9.64
CA LEU A 108 -11.81 3.51 9.60
C LEU A 108 -12.16 3.02 8.19
N THR A 109 -11.42 3.51 7.20
CA THR A 109 -11.55 3.15 5.78
C THR A 109 -10.26 2.52 5.25
N LEU A 110 -10.40 1.57 4.33
CA LEU A 110 -9.25 0.99 3.64
C LEU A 110 -8.66 2.02 2.67
N ILE A 111 -7.36 2.26 2.82
CA ILE A 111 -6.55 3.16 2.00
C ILE A 111 -5.43 2.39 1.31
N ASP A 112 -4.84 2.96 0.26
CA ASP A 112 -3.63 2.42 -0.37
C ASP A 112 -2.46 2.47 0.62
N GLY A 113 -1.91 1.30 0.94
CA GLY A 113 -0.82 1.15 1.90
C GLY A 113 0.54 1.62 1.35
N LEU A 114 0.73 1.72 0.01
CA LEU A 114 2.00 2.14 -0.57
C LEU A 114 2.33 3.62 -0.26
N PRO A 115 1.41 4.58 -0.47
CA PRO A 115 1.61 5.98 -0.11
C PRO A 115 1.24 6.30 1.34
N ALA A 116 0.73 5.36 2.14
CA ALA A 116 0.32 5.61 3.53
C ALA A 116 1.48 6.02 4.44
N TYR A 117 1.12 6.66 5.55
CA TYR A 117 2.00 7.02 6.66
C TYR A 117 1.73 6.06 7.83
N TYR A 118 2.78 5.61 8.50
CA TYR A 118 2.71 4.61 9.56
C TYR A 118 3.36 5.15 10.83
N VAL A 119 2.62 5.21 11.94
CA VAL A 119 3.17 5.61 13.24
C VAL A 119 3.69 4.38 13.97
N LEU A 120 4.97 4.42 14.32
CA LEU A 120 5.65 3.37 15.09
C LEU A 120 5.75 3.77 16.56
N GLY A 121 5.46 2.84 17.44
CA GLY A 121 5.78 2.92 18.86
C GLY A 121 4.83 3.77 19.70
N SER A 122 3.58 3.91 19.24
CA SER A 122 2.49 4.53 20.01
C SER A 122 2.06 3.65 21.20
N ASP A 123 1.22 4.21 22.07
CA ASP A 123 0.58 3.53 23.19
C ASP A 123 -0.70 2.77 22.78
N ILE A 124 -1.07 2.83 21.51
CA ILE A 124 -2.23 2.10 20.97
C ILE A 124 -1.84 0.66 20.66
N TYR A 125 -2.69 -0.27 21.07
CA TYR A 125 -2.54 -1.70 20.87
C TYR A 125 -3.58 -2.20 19.87
N GLY A 126 -3.10 -2.94 18.88
CA GLY A 126 -3.96 -3.72 17.99
C GLY A 126 -4.25 -5.12 18.55
N PRO A 127 -4.87 -6.00 17.74
CA PRO A 127 -5.25 -7.35 18.16
C PRO A 127 -4.08 -8.20 18.67
N MET A 128 -2.88 -7.99 18.14
CA MET A 128 -1.65 -8.72 18.50
C MET A 128 -0.66 -7.86 19.28
N GLY A 129 -1.13 -6.92 20.10
CA GLY A 129 -0.30 -6.06 20.92
C GLY A 129 0.12 -4.78 20.23
N ARG A 130 1.38 -4.34 20.37
CA ARG A 130 1.88 -3.11 19.73
C ARG A 130 1.75 -3.20 18.21
N GLU A 131 1.40 -2.08 17.60
CA GLU A 131 1.05 -2.04 16.18
C GLU A 131 1.77 -0.88 15.44
N LEU A 132 1.78 -0.96 14.11
CA LEU A 132 2.03 0.17 13.22
C LEU A 132 0.69 0.78 12.87
N ILE A 133 0.46 2.04 13.17
CA ILE A 133 -0.84 2.68 12.96
C ILE A 133 -0.82 3.46 11.65
N PRO A 134 -1.65 3.08 10.65
CA PRO A 134 -1.63 3.70 9.33
C PRO A 134 -2.57 4.90 9.23
N PHE A 135 -2.16 5.87 8.38
CA PHE A 135 -2.89 7.08 8.06
C PHE A 135 -2.75 7.42 6.57
N GLU A 136 -3.80 7.95 5.98
CA GLU A 136 -3.77 8.49 4.63
C GLU A 136 -2.97 9.79 4.57
N LYS A 137 -3.12 10.65 5.60
CA LYS A 137 -2.55 11.99 5.63
C LYS A 137 -1.40 12.08 6.62
N GLU A 138 -0.33 12.77 6.20
CA GLU A 138 0.83 13.03 7.07
C GLU A 138 0.46 13.86 8.31
N ALA A 139 -0.47 14.80 8.17
CA ALA A 139 -0.91 15.64 9.26
C ALA A 139 -1.54 14.80 10.38
N ASP A 140 -2.43 13.88 10.03
CA ASP A 140 -3.12 12.98 10.96
C ASP A 140 -2.12 12.05 11.67
N ALA A 141 -1.13 11.51 10.92
CA ALA A 141 -0.07 10.69 11.47
C ALA A 141 0.80 11.45 12.48
N LYS A 142 1.12 12.71 12.19
CA LYS A 142 1.92 13.58 13.10
C LYS A 142 1.15 13.97 14.35
N GLU A 143 -0.13 14.28 14.22
CA GLU A 143 -1.02 14.58 15.33
C GLU A 143 -1.14 13.35 16.24
N PHE A 144 -1.49 12.20 15.68
CA PHE A 144 -1.55 10.94 16.41
C PHE A 144 -0.24 10.59 17.10
N MET A 145 0.89 10.73 16.40
CA MET A 145 2.22 10.47 16.99
C MET A 145 2.45 11.30 18.26
N LYS A 146 2.04 12.57 18.25
CA LYS A 146 2.17 13.48 19.40
C LYS A 146 1.24 13.07 20.54
N ASP A 147 -0.02 12.75 20.23
CA ASP A 147 -1.06 12.50 21.21
C ASP A 147 -0.94 11.11 21.84
N HIS A 148 -0.40 10.15 21.09
CA HIS A 148 -0.24 8.73 21.47
C HIS A 148 1.22 8.31 21.71
N GLN A 149 2.11 9.25 22.04
CA GLN A 149 3.50 8.98 22.40
C GLN A 149 4.28 8.19 21.33
N GLY A 150 3.87 8.31 20.06
CA GLY A 150 4.52 7.64 18.94
C GLY A 150 5.98 8.10 18.77
N LYS A 151 6.83 7.18 18.32
CA LYS A 151 8.29 7.44 18.18
C LYS A 151 8.66 8.01 16.82
N SER A 152 7.99 7.59 15.77
CA SER A 152 8.28 8.02 14.40
C SER A 152 7.10 7.82 13.48
N VAL A 153 7.01 8.69 12.45
CA VAL A 153 6.15 8.51 11.27
C VAL A 153 7.03 7.98 10.15
N LEU A 154 6.65 6.86 9.56
CA LEU A 154 7.41 6.15 8.52
C LEU A 154 6.56 6.01 7.25
N ARG A 155 7.22 5.96 6.09
CA ARG A 155 6.65 5.49 4.83
C ARG A 155 6.97 4.00 4.66
N LEU A 156 6.22 3.28 3.84
CA LEU A 156 6.43 1.85 3.62
C LEU A 156 7.90 1.49 3.34
N LYS A 157 8.59 2.27 2.49
CA LYS A 157 10.01 2.07 2.14
C LYS A 157 11.00 2.23 3.29
N GLU A 158 10.58 2.87 4.39
CA GLU A 158 11.39 3.13 5.59
C GLU A 158 11.16 2.05 6.67
N ILE A 159 10.09 1.28 6.53
CA ILE A 159 9.78 0.15 7.41
C ILE A 159 10.67 -1.03 7.01
N ASN A 160 11.20 -1.71 8.01
CA ASN A 160 12.02 -2.90 7.82
C ASN A 160 11.76 -3.94 8.93
N ASP A 161 12.26 -5.16 8.74
CA ASP A 161 12.05 -6.26 9.68
C ASP A 161 12.53 -5.93 11.11
N LYS A 162 13.59 -5.11 11.26
CA LYS A 162 14.07 -4.66 12.56
C LYS A 162 13.06 -3.77 13.27
N ALA A 163 12.43 -2.83 12.55
CA ALA A 163 11.39 -1.97 13.11
C ALA A 163 10.18 -2.79 13.56
N ILE A 164 9.77 -3.80 12.75
CA ILE A 164 8.66 -4.70 13.10
C ILE A 164 8.96 -5.50 14.36
N LYS A 165 10.17 -6.01 14.52
CA LYS A 165 10.59 -6.75 15.73
C LYS A 165 10.55 -5.93 17.03
N THR A 166 10.55 -4.60 16.94
CA THR A 166 10.41 -3.75 18.15
C THR A 166 8.97 -3.72 18.69
N LEU A 167 8.02 -4.26 17.93
CA LEU A 167 6.60 -4.32 18.27
C LEU A 167 6.19 -5.67 18.93
N ASP A 168 7.10 -6.64 18.98
CA ASP A 168 6.89 -7.97 19.60
C ASP A 168 7.06 -7.98 21.10
#